data_fb93aad2244eb1397e133e78ac44d95b
#
_entry.id   fb93aad2244eb1397e133e78ac44d95b
#
_cell.length_a   1.000
_cell.length_b   1.000
_cell.length_c   1.000
_cell.angle_alpha   90.00
_cell.angle_beta   90.00
_cell.angle_gamma   90.00
#
_symmetry.space_group_name_H-M   'P 1'
#
loop_
_entity.id
_entity.type
_entity.pdbx_description
1 polymer ?
#
loop_
_entity_poly.entity_id
_entity_poly.type
_entity_poly.pdbx_seq_one_letter_code
_entity_poly.pdbx_strand_id
1 'polypeptide(L)'
;MKIFISQPMKGRDAEEIQKEREEAIIALKAKYGEGVEIIDSFVKDFPKDANAAWFLGKSIELLSLADGALFFGNWYEARGCKIERHVCHEYGIEIVKL
;
A
#
# COMPACT_ATOMS: atom_id res chain seq x y z
N MET A 1 5.59 11.00 -9.93
CA MET A 1 4.59 9.94 -9.80
C MET A 1 4.58 9.42 -8.38
N LYS A 2 3.42 9.40 -7.75
CA LYS A 2 3.24 8.92 -6.38
C LYS A 2 2.62 7.53 -6.38
N ILE A 3 3.25 6.58 -5.73
CA ILE A 3 2.80 5.18 -5.69
C ILE A 3 2.46 4.77 -4.26
N PHE A 4 1.27 4.22 -4.09
CA PHE A 4 0.83 3.58 -2.85
C PHE A 4 1.17 2.09 -2.94
N ILE A 5 1.81 1.55 -1.90
CA ILE A 5 2.12 0.12 -1.84
C ILE A 5 1.14 -0.55 -0.87
N SER A 6 0.37 -1.50 -1.39
CA SER A 6 -0.54 -2.33 -0.61
C SER A 6 0.07 -3.71 -0.42
N GLN A 7 0.28 -4.10 0.82
CA GLN A 7 0.86 -5.40 1.16
C GLN A 7 0.21 -5.98 2.42
N PRO A 8 0.09 -7.32 2.53
CA PRO A 8 -0.45 -7.95 3.73
C PRO A 8 0.46 -7.70 4.93
N MET A 9 -0.12 -7.35 6.07
CA MET A 9 0.64 -7.07 7.29
C MET A 9 0.21 -7.93 8.47
N LYS A 10 -1.04 -8.36 8.52
CA LYS A 10 -1.60 -9.09 9.66
C LYS A 10 -0.89 -10.43 9.87
N GLY A 11 -0.44 -10.66 11.10
CA GLY A 11 0.22 -11.92 11.46
C GLY A 11 1.64 -12.06 10.94
N ARG A 12 2.24 -10.97 10.44
CA ARG A 12 3.58 -11.00 9.87
C ARG A 12 4.56 -10.20 10.72
N ASP A 13 5.81 -10.63 10.67
CA ASP A 13 6.92 -9.96 11.34
C ASP A 13 7.21 -8.60 10.68
N ALA A 14 7.44 -7.58 11.50
CA ALA A 14 7.74 -6.23 11.01
C ALA A 14 8.98 -6.19 10.12
N GLU A 15 10.01 -6.97 10.42
CA GLU A 15 11.22 -7.07 9.60
C GLU A 15 10.92 -7.64 8.22
N GLU A 16 10.11 -8.67 8.17
CA GLU A 16 9.70 -9.31 6.92
C GLU A 16 8.91 -8.34 6.04
N ILE A 17 7.96 -7.63 6.65
CA ILE A 17 7.15 -6.62 5.95
C ILE A 17 8.05 -5.53 5.38
N GLN A 18 8.97 -5.03 6.17
CA GLN A 18 9.89 -3.97 5.76
C GLN A 18 10.80 -4.41 4.61
N LYS A 19 11.33 -5.63 4.69
CA LYS A 19 12.18 -6.18 3.65
C LYS A 19 11.43 -6.32 2.32
N GLU A 20 10.22 -6.85 2.36
CA GLU A 20 9.36 -6.99 1.20
C GLU A 20 9.04 -5.62 0.59
N ARG A 21 8.75 -4.63 1.44
CA ARG A 21 8.49 -3.27 1.00
C ARG A 21 9.70 -2.64 0.32
N GLU A 22 10.91 -2.84 0.85
CA GLU A 22 12.15 -2.35 0.25
C GLU A 22 12.38 -2.96 -1.13
N GLU A 23 12.11 -4.24 -1.29
CA GLU A 23 12.21 -4.92 -2.59
C GLU A 23 11.24 -4.31 -3.61
N ALA A 24 10.02 -4.01 -3.17
CA ALA A 24 9.02 -3.37 -4.02
C ALA A 24 9.46 -1.96 -4.45
N ILE A 25 10.04 -1.20 -3.53
CA ILE A 25 10.53 0.16 -3.81
C ILE A 25 11.66 0.11 -4.84
N ILE A 26 12.60 -0.82 -4.68
CA ILE A 26 13.71 -1.00 -5.63
C ILE A 26 13.16 -1.30 -7.03
N ALA A 27 12.20 -2.21 -7.12
CA ALA A 27 11.59 -2.59 -8.39
C ALA A 27 10.84 -1.41 -9.03
N LEU A 28 10.13 -0.61 -8.24
CA LEU A 28 9.42 0.58 -8.73
C LEU A 28 10.39 1.63 -9.27
N LYS A 29 11.49 1.86 -8.58
CA LYS A 29 12.51 2.81 -9.03
C LYS A 29 13.22 2.34 -10.29
N ALA A 30 13.43 1.03 -10.41
CA ALA A 30 13.99 0.44 -11.62
C ALA A 30 13.08 0.64 -12.83
N LYS A 31 11.77 0.55 -12.64
CA LYS A 31 10.79 0.68 -13.73
C LYS A 31 10.46 2.13 -14.08
N TYR A 32 10.27 2.98 -13.06
CA TYR A 32 9.77 4.35 -13.24
C TYR A 32 10.82 5.44 -13.01
N GLY A 33 12.03 5.06 -12.57
CA GLY A 33 13.12 6.02 -12.30
C GLY A 33 13.15 6.49 -10.86
N GLU A 34 14.23 7.16 -10.50
CA GLU A 34 14.46 7.63 -9.11
C GLU A 34 13.48 8.73 -8.68
N GLY A 35 12.81 9.36 -9.62
CA GLY A 35 11.82 10.39 -9.31
C GLY A 35 10.48 9.86 -8.79
N VAL A 36 10.28 8.54 -8.75
CA VAL A 36 9.04 7.97 -8.20
C VAL A 36 9.01 8.22 -6.69
N GLU A 37 7.86 8.71 -6.20
CA GLU A 37 7.64 8.93 -4.77
C GLU A 37 6.79 7.80 -4.21
N ILE A 38 7.19 7.28 -3.05
CA ILE A 38 6.44 6.23 -2.38
C ILE A 38 5.66 6.86 -1.23
N ILE A 39 4.34 6.65 -1.24
CA ILE A 39 3.48 7.14 -0.16
C ILE A 39 3.72 6.25 1.06
N ASP A 40 4.12 6.87 2.18
CA ASP A 40 4.30 6.15 3.43
C ASP A 40 2.92 5.78 3.99
N SER A 41 2.62 4.49 4.01
CA SER A 41 1.35 3.97 4.48
C SER A 41 1.38 3.54 5.96
N PHE A 42 2.51 3.73 6.63
CA PHE A 42 2.59 3.46 8.07
C PHE A 42 1.98 4.60 8.86
N VAL A 43 1.01 4.27 9.71
CA VAL A 43 0.36 5.24 10.58
C VAL A 43 1.00 5.17 11.96
N LYS A 44 1.70 6.23 12.36
CA LYS A 44 2.42 6.29 13.64
C LYS A 44 1.55 6.80 14.77
N ASP A 45 0.68 7.76 14.48
CA ASP A 45 -0.22 8.36 15.45
C ASP A 45 -1.64 7.91 15.18
N PHE A 46 -2.24 7.20 16.12
CA PHE A 46 -3.60 6.68 15.96
C PHE A 46 -4.35 6.74 17.29
N PRO A 47 -5.70 6.83 17.26
CA PRO A 47 -6.51 6.82 18.48
C PRO A 47 -6.30 5.52 19.25
N LYS A 48 -6.38 5.61 20.57
CA LYS A 48 -6.19 4.47 21.46
C LYS A 48 -7.15 3.32 21.17
N ASP A 49 -8.34 3.64 20.68
CA ASP A 49 -9.39 2.68 20.34
C ASP A 49 -9.47 2.37 18.85
N ALA A 50 -8.44 2.73 18.08
CA ALA A 50 -8.41 2.46 16.65
C ALA A 50 -8.51 0.96 16.37
N ASN A 51 -9.42 0.59 15.46
CA ASN A 51 -9.62 -0.79 15.03
C ASN A 51 -9.16 -0.99 13.58
N ALA A 52 -9.33 -2.20 13.08
CA ALA A 52 -8.91 -2.53 11.71
C ALA A 52 -9.59 -1.63 10.67
N ALA A 53 -10.87 -1.30 10.85
CA ALA A 53 -11.60 -0.43 9.94
C ALA A 53 -11.04 1.00 9.95
N TRP A 54 -10.63 1.49 11.11
CA TRP A 54 -9.99 2.80 11.20
C TRP A 54 -8.69 2.85 10.39
N PHE A 55 -7.85 1.83 10.54
CA PHE A 55 -6.58 1.74 9.80
C PHE A 55 -6.83 1.62 8.29
N LEU A 56 -7.85 0.87 7.90
CA LEU A 56 -8.24 0.76 6.49
C LEU A 56 -8.69 2.11 5.94
N GLY A 57 -9.49 2.85 6.70
CA GLY A 57 -9.93 4.19 6.30
C GLY A 57 -8.75 5.12 6.07
N LYS A 58 -7.76 5.06 6.94
CA LYS A 58 -6.54 5.86 6.82
C LYS A 58 -5.73 5.47 5.59
N SER A 59 -5.63 4.17 5.31
CA SER A 59 -4.97 3.66 4.10
C SER A 59 -5.67 4.15 2.83
N ILE A 60 -6.99 4.13 2.81
CA ILE A 60 -7.76 4.61 1.65
C ILE A 60 -7.56 6.12 1.46
N GLU A 61 -7.50 6.89 2.54
CA GLU A 61 -7.19 8.32 2.48
C GLU A 61 -5.83 8.53 1.81
N LEU A 62 -4.82 7.78 2.19
CA LEU A 62 -3.49 7.86 1.59
C LEU A 62 -3.48 7.38 0.14
N LEU A 63 -4.22 6.31 -0.14
CA LEU A 63 -4.38 5.79 -1.50
C LEU A 63 -4.97 6.84 -2.43
N SER A 64 -5.86 7.68 -1.93
CA SER A 64 -6.50 8.74 -2.72
C SER A 64 -5.50 9.78 -3.23
N LEU A 65 -4.33 9.87 -2.63
CA LEU A 65 -3.28 10.81 -3.03
C LEU A 65 -2.34 10.23 -4.09
N ALA A 66 -2.50 8.95 -4.42
CA ALA A 66 -1.60 8.24 -5.31
C ALA A 66 -1.97 8.40 -6.79
N ASP A 67 -0.96 8.39 -7.64
CA ASP A 67 -1.14 8.27 -9.09
C ASP A 67 -1.37 6.80 -9.49
N GLY A 68 -0.82 5.89 -8.70
CA GLY A 68 -0.99 4.45 -8.92
C GLY A 68 -0.78 3.67 -7.65
N ALA A 69 -1.16 2.41 -7.67
CA ALA A 69 -1.03 1.50 -6.53
C ALA A 69 -0.40 0.19 -6.96
N LEU A 70 0.54 -0.28 -6.16
CA LEU A 70 1.18 -1.58 -6.33
C LEU A 70 0.65 -2.53 -5.27
N PHE A 71 0.12 -3.68 -5.68
CA PHE A 71 -0.34 -4.73 -4.79
C PHE A 71 0.73 -5.83 -4.77
N PHE A 72 1.37 -5.98 -3.62
CA PHE A 72 2.56 -6.81 -3.49
C PHE A 72 2.34 -7.97 -2.52
N GLY A 73 3.08 -9.07 -2.74
CA GLY A 73 2.93 -10.27 -1.92
C GLY A 73 1.58 -10.96 -2.13
N ASN A 74 1.09 -11.62 -1.10
CA ASN A 74 -0.18 -12.35 -1.13
C ASN A 74 -1.38 -11.44 -0.88
N TRP A 75 -1.43 -10.29 -1.59
CA TRP A 75 -2.47 -9.28 -1.41
C TRP A 75 -3.89 -9.86 -1.54
N TYR A 76 -4.07 -10.86 -2.38
CA TYR A 76 -5.37 -11.49 -2.65
C TYR A 76 -5.91 -12.30 -1.45
N GLU A 77 -5.08 -12.54 -0.45
CA GLU A 77 -5.48 -13.20 0.80
C GLU A 77 -5.76 -12.21 1.91
N ALA A 78 -5.38 -10.94 1.74
CA ALA A 78 -5.54 -9.91 2.74
C ALA A 78 -6.79 -9.07 2.49
N ARG A 79 -7.69 -9.04 3.47
CA ARG A 79 -8.96 -8.31 3.38
C ARG A 79 -8.77 -6.84 3.01
N GLY A 80 -7.85 -6.15 3.70
CA GLY A 80 -7.58 -4.73 3.43
C GLY A 80 -7.07 -4.47 2.04
N CYS A 81 -6.14 -5.31 1.56
CA CYS A 81 -5.59 -5.20 0.21
C CYS A 81 -6.67 -5.39 -0.85
N LYS A 82 -7.57 -6.34 -0.65
CA LYS A 82 -8.68 -6.59 -1.58
C LYS A 82 -9.62 -5.39 -1.66
N ILE A 83 -9.91 -4.76 -0.53
CA ILE A 83 -10.78 -3.57 -0.47
C ILE A 83 -10.08 -2.40 -1.16
N GLU A 84 -8.81 -2.17 -0.90
CA GLU A 84 -8.03 -1.12 -1.54
C GLU A 84 -7.98 -1.31 -3.05
N ARG A 85 -7.79 -2.55 -3.51
CA ARG A 85 -7.81 -2.85 -4.93
C ARG A 85 -9.17 -2.59 -5.56
N HIS A 86 -10.25 -2.91 -4.86
CA HIS A 86 -11.60 -2.60 -5.30
C HIS A 86 -11.80 -1.08 -5.45
N VAL A 87 -11.30 -0.29 -4.50
CA VAL A 87 -11.32 1.16 -4.59
C VAL A 87 -10.59 1.65 -5.85
N CYS A 88 -9.44 1.06 -6.17
CA CYS A 88 -8.72 1.41 -7.39
C CYS A 88 -9.57 1.20 -8.64
N HIS A 89 -10.26 0.06 -8.72
CA HIS A 89 -11.14 -0.25 -9.86
C HIS A 89 -12.32 0.71 -9.95
N GLU A 90 -12.96 0.99 -8.82
CA GLU A 90 -14.16 1.83 -8.80
C GLU A 90 -13.87 3.33 -9.02
N TYR A 91 -12.70 3.79 -8.59
CA TYR A 91 -12.36 5.21 -8.62
C TYR A 91 -11.24 5.56 -9.60
N GLY A 92 -10.88 4.62 -10.47
CA GLY A 92 -9.95 4.89 -11.56
C GLY A 92 -8.50 5.15 -11.15
N ILE A 93 -8.05 4.55 -10.04
CA ILE A 93 -6.65 4.62 -9.64
C ILE A 93 -5.89 3.52 -10.37
N GLU A 94 -4.83 3.87 -11.08
CA GLU A 94 -4.06 2.92 -11.87
C GLU A 94 -3.43 1.84 -10.99
N ILE A 95 -3.55 0.58 -11.41
CA ILE A 95 -2.87 -0.54 -10.75
C ILE A 95 -1.56 -0.79 -11.49
N VAL A 96 -0.46 -0.58 -10.77
CA VAL A 96 0.89 -0.73 -11.31
C VAL A 96 1.27 -2.21 -11.37
N LYS A 97 1.89 -2.62 -12.45
CA LYS A 97 2.41 -3.98 -12.63
C LYS A 97 3.92 -3.93 -12.80
N LEU A 98 4.61 -4.76 -12.07
CA LEU A 98 6.06 -4.91 -12.16
C LEU A 98 6.47 -6.00 -13.15
#